data_7d18fa1d63a5ccc54bf00005b355af4f
#
_entry.id   7d18fa1d63a5ccc54bf00005b355af4f
#
_cell.length_a   1.000
_cell.length_b   1.000
_cell.length_c   1.000
_cell.angle_alpha   90.00
_cell.angle_beta   90.00
_cell.angle_gamma   90.00
#
_symmetry.space_group_name_H-M   'P 1'
#
loop_
_entity.id
_entity.type
_entity.pdbx_description
1 polymer ?
#
loop_
_entity_poly.entity_id
_entity_poly.type
_entity_poly.pdbx_seq_one_letter_code
_entity_poly.pdbx_strand_id
1 'polypeptide(L)'
;MAHPDRALVDDGLVLLEYLGEAHRVVDVGSGAGLPGIPIKIARPDLEVTLIEADQAKAAFIVHACAALGLERVEVVARRAEEAGHDPKLREAFDVAVARALAPLPVLVELCLPLVRVGGRLLAQKTEAEDPTAAARAIRLLGGELSFIVPAPSTARGTGTVVVIDKVRPTPRLYPRRAGVPARKPL
;
A
#
# COMPACT_ATOMS: atom_id res chain seq x y z
N MET A 1 21.75 -6.57 -19.32
CA MET A 1 20.63 -5.61 -19.24
C MET A 1 19.49 -6.32 -18.52
N ALA A 2 19.02 -5.82 -17.37
CA ALA A 2 17.86 -6.43 -16.68
C ALA A 2 16.58 -6.22 -17.51
N HIS A 3 15.75 -7.26 -17.64
CA HIS A 3 14.46 -7.15 -18.31
C HIS A 3 13.57 -6.16 -17.53
N PRO A 4 12.89 -5.19 -18.20
CA PRO A 4 12.14 -4.14 -17.50
C PRO A 4 11.08 -4.70 -16.51
N ASP A 5 10.47 -5.83 -16.84
CA ASP A 5 9.49 -6.48 -15.97
C ASP A 5 10.11 -7.02 -14.68
N ARG A 6 11.33 -7.57 -14.75
CA ARG A 6 12.06 -8.03 -13.57
C ARG A 6 12.42 -6.87 -12.64
N ALA A 7 12.83 -5.74 -13.21
CA ALA A 7 13.15 -4.55 -12.42
C ALA A 7 11.95 -4.04 -11.60
N LEU A 8 10.73 -4.17 -12.12
CA LEU A 8 9.49 -3.79 -11.42
C LEU A 8 9.15 -4.75 -10.26
N VAL A 9 9.47 -6.04 -10.41
CA VAL A 9 9.32 -7.04 -9.34
C VAL A 9 10.33 -6.77 -8.23
N ASP A 10 11.60 -6.64 -8.59
CA ASP A 10 12.70 -6.37 -7.64
C ASP A 10 12.45 -5.07 -6.85
N ASP A 11 11.84 -4.08 -7.50
CA ASP A 11 11.46 -2.81 -6.87
C ASP A 11 10.47 -2.98 -5.72
N GLY A 12 9.52 -3.91 -5.84
CA GLY A 12 8.55 -4.22 -4.78
C GLY A 12 9.18 -4.95 -3.59
N LEU A 13 10.21 -5.73 -3.84
CA LEU A 13 10.84 -6.57 -2.81
C LEU A 13 11.64 -5.78 -1.77
N VAL A 14 12.00 -4.53 -2.03
CA VAL A 14 12.65 -3.65 -1.04
C VAL A 14 11.78 -3.43 0.20
N LEU A 15 10.46 -3.63 0.10
CA LEU A 15 9.54 -3.49 1.23
C LEU A 15 9.63 -4.64 2.24
N LEU A 16 10.19 -5.79 1.84
CA LEU A 16 10.30 -6.98 2.71
C LEU A 16 11.03 -6.69 4.01
N GLU A 17 12.07 -5.86 3.97
CA GLU A 17 12.87 -5.49 5.14
C GLU A 17 12.06 -4.75 6.22
N TYR A 18 10.93 -4.13 5.81
CA TYR A 18 10.10 -3.28 6.69
C TYR A 18 8.79 -3.94 7.12
N LEU A 19 8.50 -5.15 6.64
CA LEU A 19 7.30 -5.89 7.02
C LEU A 19 7.34 -6.40 8.47
N GLY A 20 8.54 -6.65 9.00
CA GLY A 20 8.70 -7.21 10.35
C GLY A 20 7.94 -8.52 10.51
N GLU A 21 7.24 -8.67 11.65
CA GLU A 21 6.44 -9.84 12.01
C GLU A 21 4.97 -9.71 11.52
N ALA A 22 4.73 -8.98 10.43
CA ALA A 22 3.39 -8.85 9.86
C ALA A 22 2.83 -10.22 9.46
N HIS A 23 1.55 -10.42 9.69
CA HIS A 23 0.78 -11.57 9.22
C HIS A 23 -0.22 -11.16 8.13
N ARG A 24 -0.81 -9.97 8.22
CA ARG A 24 -1.82 -9.46 7.29
C ARG A 24 -1.32 -8.20 6.60
N VAL A 25 -1.16 -8.28 5.29
CA VAL A 25 -0.67 -7.17 4.45
C VAL A 25 -1.75 -6.77 3.45
N VAL A 26 -1.95 -5.47 3.26
CA VAL A 26 -2.80 -4.94 2.19
C VAL A 26 -1.98 -4.13 1.20
N ASP A 27 -2.13 -4.42 -0.09
CA ASP A 27 -1.57 -3.64 -1.20
C ASP A 27 -2.68 -2.74 -1.77
N VAL A 28 -2.50 -1.44 -1.68
CA VAL A 28 -3.53 -0.47 -2.04
C VAL A 28 -3.22 0.15 -3.41
N GLY A 29 -4.12 -0.07 -4.36
CA GLY A 29 -3.92 0.31 -5.75
C GLY A 29 -2.93 -0.62 -6.44
N SER A 30 -3.15 -1.92 -6.29
CA SER A 30 -2.21 -2.98 -6.69
C SER A 30 -1.87 -3.00 -8.19
N GLY A 31 -2.68 -2.37 -9.06
CA GLY A 31 -2.43 -2.31 -10.49
C GLY A 31 -2.33 -3.69 -11.13
N ALA A 32 -1.14 -4.10 -11.52
CA ALA A 32 -0.85 -5.46 -12.01
C ALA A 32 -0.46 -6.44 -10.90
N GLY A 33 -0.79 -6.14 -9.64
CA GLY A 33 -0.43 -6.95 -8.47
C GLY A 33 0.94 -6.60 -7.88
N LEU A 34 1.43 -5.38 -8.10
CA LEU A 34 2.75 -4.94 -7.66
C LEU A 34 2.63 -3.81 -6.62
N PRO A 35 3.22 -3.95 -5.44
CA PRO A 35 4.20 -4.96 -5.00
C PRO A 35 3.62 -6.23 -4.35
N GLY A 36 2.30 -6.36 -4.19
CA GLY A 36 1.67 -7.39 -3.37
C GLY A 36 1.98 -8.84 -3.79
N ILE A 37 1.92 -9.17 -5.10
CA ILE A 37 2.23 -10.52 -5.60
C ILE A 37 3.70 -10.89 -5.34
N PRO A 38 4.72 -10.08 -5.68
CA PRO A 38 6.10 -10.36 -5.32
C PRO A 38 6.33 -10.56 -3.82
N ILE A 39 5.71 -9.72 -2.98
CA ILE A 39 5.76 -9.85 -1.53
C ILE A 39 5.20 -11.20 -1.09
N LYS A 40 4.04 -11.60 -1.62
CA LYS A 40 3.39 -12.88 -1.31
C LYS A 40 4.25 -14.08 -1.72
N ILE A 41 4.91 -14.02 -2.87
CA ILE A 41 5.82 -15.08 -3.33
C ILE A 41 7.02 -15.20 -2.39
N ALA A 42 7.60 -14.07 -1.98
CA ALA A 42 8.76 -14.05 -1.08
C ALA A 42 8.40 -14.42 0.38
N ARG A 43 7.16 -14.15 0.81
CA ARG A 43 6.63 -14.44 2.15
C ARG A 43 5.31 -15.23 2.04
N PRO A 44 5.37 -16.54 1.78
CA PRO A 44 4.18 -17.38 1.61
C PRO A 44 3.30 -17.50 2.86
N ASP A 45 3.85 -17.18 4.02
CA ASP A 45 3.17 -17.16 5.31
C ASP A 45 2.15 -16.02 5.46
N LEU A 46 2.29 -14.94 4.70
CA LEU A 46 1.41 -13.77 4.78
C LEU A 46 0.00 -14.05 4.25
N GLU A 47 -0.98 -13.41 4.86
CA GLU A 47 -2.29 -13.14 4.26
C GLU A 47 -2.22 -11.81 3.51
N VAL A 48 -2.44 -11.82 2.20
CA VAL A 48 -2.31 -10.62 1.36
C VAL A 48 -3.66 -10.25 0.76
N THR A 49 -4.08 -9.01 0.96
CA THR A 49 -5.24 -8.43 0.29
C THR A 49 -4.78 -7.41 -0.75
N LEU A 50 -5.25 -7.56 -1.98
CA LEU A 50 -4.91 -6.69 -3.12
C LEU A 50 -6.14 -5.85 -3.48
N ILE A 51 -6.07 -4.54 -3.25
CA ILE A 51 -7.18 -3.61 -3.55
C ILE A 51 -6.91 -2.91 -4.88
N GLU A 52 -7.79 -3.12 -5.85
CA GLU A 52 -7.72 -2.49 -7.17
C GLU A 52 -9.11 -2.07 -7.65
N ALA A 53 -9.25 -0.82 -8.05
CA ALA A 53 -10.54 -0.26 -8.48
C ALA A 53 -10.91 -0.61 -9.92
N ASP A 54 -9.91 -0.82 -10.78
CA ASP A 54 -10.11 -1.21 -12.16
C ASP A 54 -10.47 -2.70 -12.25
N GLN A 55 -11.68 -3.00 -12.75
CA GLN A 55 -12.20 -4.36 -12.80
C GLN A 55 -11.34 -5.29 -13.68
N ALA A 56 -10.79 -4.77 -14.79
CA ALA A 56 -9.96 -5.56 -15.68
C ALA A 56 -8.62 -5.93 -15.03
N LYS A 57 -8.01 -4.98 -14.30
CA LYS A 57 -6.79 -5.23 -13.53
C LYS A 57 -7.05 -6.18 -12.35
N ALA A 58 -8.17 -6.01 -11.64
CA ALA A 58 -8.56 -6.91 -10.56
C ALA A 58 -8.76 -8.35 -11.08
N ALA A 59 -9.43 -8.52 -12.21
CA ALA A 59 -9.59 -9.83 -12.86
C ALA A 59 -8.24 -10.43 -13.29
N PHE A 60 -7.33 -9.61 -13.80
CA PHE A 60 -5.96 -10.04 -14.10
C PHE A 60 -5.22 -10.54 -12.86
N ILE A 61 -5.31 -9.79 -11.74
CA ILE A 61 -4.69 -10.19 -10.47
C ILE A 61 -5.23 -11.54 -9.99
N VAL A 62 -6.56 -11.74 -10.04
CA VAL A 62 -7.19 -13.02 -9.68
C VAL A 62 -6.62 -14.16 -10.53
N HIS A 63 -6.56 -13.96 -11.85
CA HIS A 63 -5.99 -14.95 -12.77
C HIS A 63 -4.51 -15.22 -12.48
N ALA A 64 -3.71 -14.19 -12.27
CA ALA A 64 -2.28 -14.31 -11.96
C ALA A 64 -2.04 -15.07 -10.65
N CYS A 65 -2.79 -14.75 -9.58
CA CYS A 65 -2.68 -15.46 -8.31
C CYS A 65 -3.04 -16.94 -8.45
N ALA A 66 -4.10 -17.27 -9.21
CA ALA A 66 -4.48 -18.65 -9.48
C ALA A 66 -3.42 -19.41 -10.29
N ALA A 67 -2.89 -18.79 -11.35
CA ALA A 67 -1.85 -19.37 -12.19
C ALA A 67 -0.53 -19.62 -11.43
N LEU A 68 -0.23 -18.77 -10.45
CA LEU A 68 0.95 -18.90 -9.57
C LEU A 68 0.70 -19.80 -8.35
N GLY A 69 -0.51 -20.32 -8.17
CA GLY A 69 -0.86 -21.17 -7.02
C GLY A 69 -0.75 -20.45 -5.68
N LEU A 70 -1.01 -19.15 -5.64
CA LEU A 70 -0.89 -18.36 -4.41
C LEU A 70 -2.11 -18.58 -3.51
N GLU A 71 -1.89 -19.10 -2.33
CA GLU A 71 -2.90 -19.29 -1.29
C GLU A 71 -2.98 -18.06 -0.36
N ARG A 72 -4.11 -17.90 0.36
CA ARG A 72 -4.34 -16.79 1.31
C ARG A 72 -4.11 -15.41 0.67
N VAL A 73 -4.61 -15.25 -0.56
CA VAL A 73 -4.66 -13.98 -1.28
C VAL A 73 -6.12 -13.62 -1.54
N GLU A 74 -6.53 -12.41 -1.15
CA GLU A 74 -7.84 -11.84 -1.44
C GLU A 74 -7.70 -10.68 -2.40
N VAL A 75 -8.55 -10.63 -3.44
CA VAL A 75 -8.60 -9.49 -4.38
C VAL A 75 -9.90 -8.73 -4.16
N VAL A 76 -9.78 -7.46 -3.81
CA VAL A 76 -10.90 -6.56 -3.55
C VAL A 76 -11.03 -5.58 -4.70
N ALA A 77 -11.98 -5.87 -5.62
CA ALA A 77 -12.24 -5.09 -6.83
C ALA A 77 -13.10 -3.85 -6.51
N ARG A 78 -12.60 -2.92 -5.68
CA ARG A 78 -13.28 -1.71 -5.22
C ARG A 78 -12.30 -0.54 -5.05
N ARG A 79 -12.85 0.68 -4.97
CA ARG A 79 -12.08 1.87 -4.58
C ARG A 79 -11.54 1.73 -3.16
N ALA A 80 -10.31 2.22 -2.92
CA ALA A 80 -9.69 2.21 -1.59
C ALA A 80 -10.53 3.01 -0.57
N GLU A 81 -11.18 4.07 -1.03
CA GLU A 81 -12.09 4.88 -0.20
C GLU A 81 -13.28 4.04 0.32
N GLU A 82 -13.80 3.14 -0.48
CA GLU A 82 -14.89 2.24 -0.08
C GLU A 82 -14.39 1.11 0.83
N ALA A 83 -13.24 0.53 0.48
CA ALA A 83 -12.59 -0.51 1.28
C ALA A 83 -12.25 -0.02 2.70
N GLY A 84 -11.81 1.25 2.85
CA GLY A 84 -11.50 1.85 4.15
C GLY A 84 -12.71 2.06 5.08
N HIS A 85 -13.93 1.92 4.56
CA HIS A 85 -15.17 1.92 5.35
C HIS A 85 -15.75 0.51 5.58
N ASP A 86 -15.24 -0.51 4.91
CA ASP A 86 -15.70 -1.88 5.11
C ASP A 86 -15.23 -2.39 6.50
N PRO A 87 -16.15 -2.80 7.39
CA PRO A 87 -15.78 -3.28 8.72
C PRO A 87 -14.82 -4.47 8.75
N LYS A 88 -14.76 -5.25 7.66
CA LYS A 88 -13.84 -6.39 7.54
C LYS A 88 -12.41 -5.98 7.19
N LEU A 89 -12.25 -4.82 6.56
CA LEU A 89 -10.96 -4.34 6.04
C LEU A 89 -10.41 -3.17 6.86
N ARG A 90 -11.31 -2.37 7.46
CA ARG A 90 -10.93 -1.20 8.25
C ARG A 90 -10.11 -1.61 9.46
N GLU A 91 -8.92 -0.99 9.60
CA GLU A 91 -7.98 -1.22 10.72
C GLU A 91 -7.71 -2.72 10.98
N ALA A 92 -7.66 -3.52 9.90
CA ALA A 92 -7.53 -4.96 9.96
C ALA A 92 -6.14 -5.49 9.57
N PHE A 93 -5.25 -4.63 9.04
CA PHE A 93 -3.97 -5.06 8.51
C PHE A 93 -2.81 -4.59 9.37
N ASP A 94 -1.79 -5.44 9.48
CA ASP A 94 -0.53 -5.11 10.14
C ASP A 94 0.25 -4.07 9.35
N VAL A 95 0.29 -4.27 8.02
CA VAL A 95 1.02 -3.40 7.10
C VAL A 95 0.16 -3.11 5.87
N ALA A 96 0.08 -1.83 5.51
CA ALA A 96 -0.34 -1.41 4.19
C ALA A 96 0.89 -1.08 3.34
N VAL A 97 0.91 -1.53 2.11
CA VAL A 97 1.92 -1.16 1.11
C VAL A 97 1.24 -0.40 -0.02
N ALA A 98 1.93 0.57 -0.60
CA ALA A 98 1.46 1.26 -1.79
C ALA A 98 2.65 1.73 -2.64
N ARG A 99 2.53 1.55 -3.96
CA ARG A 99 3.51 1.99 -4.95
C ARG A 99 2.82 2.76 -6.07
N ALA A 100 3.34 3.95 -6.42
CA ALA A 100 2.84 4.78 -7.52
C ALA A 100 1.32 5.04 -7.50
N LEU A 101 0.69 4.99 -6.32
CA LEU A 101 -0.76 5.13 -6.15
C LEU A 101 -1.21 6.59 -6.33
N ALA A 102 -0.60 7.52 -5.59
CA ALA A 102 -0.97 8.93 -5.54
C ALA A 102 0.10 9.76 -4.81
N PRO A 103 0.05 11.10 -4.83
CA PRO A 103 0.84 11.94 -3.92
C PRO A 103 0.63 11.54 -2.46
N LEU A 104 1.65 11.70 -1.62
CA LEU A 104 1.67 11.16 -0.27
C LEU A 104 0.47 11.59 0.61
N PRO A 105 -0.01 12.84 0.62
CA PRO A 105 -1.20 13.20 1.40
C PRO A 105 -2.45 12.42 1.02
N VAL A 106 -2.64 12.14 -0.27
CA VAL A 106 -3.75 11.34 -0.80
C VAL A 106 -3.58 9.88 -0.42
N LEU A 107 -2.36 9.34 -0.66
CA LEU A 107 -2.02 7.95 -0.36
C LEU A 107 -2.24 7.61 1.11
N VAL A 108 -1.84 8.49 2.02
CA VAL A 108 -2.04 8.35 3.47
C VAL A 108 -3.53 8.23 3.81
N GLU A 109 -4.41 9.03 3.18
CA GLU A 109 -5.85 8.95 3.41
C GLU A 109 -6.46 7.64 2.90
N LEU A 110 -5.92 7.08 1.83
CA LEU A 110 -6.40 5.81 1.26
C LEU A 110 -5.92 4.58 2.04
N CYS A 111 -4.74 4.67 2.66
CA CYS A 111 -4.08 3.51 3.27
C CYS A 111 -4.25 3.41 4.79
N LEU A 112 -4.07 4.52 5.54
CA LEU A 112 -4.11 4.47 7.02
C LEU A 112 -5.43 3.97 7.62
N PRO A 113 -6.61 4.21 7.00
CA PRO A 113 -7.86 3.61 7.48
C PRO A 113 -7.90 2.09 7.47
N LEU A 114 -7.04 1.44 6.72
CA LEU A 114 -6.92 -0.03 6.63
C LEU A 114 -5.94 -0.61 7.66
N VAL A 115 -5.00 0.21 8.13
CA VAL A 115 -3.95 -0.21 9.07
C VAL A 115 -4.48 -0.19 10.50
N ARG A 116 -4.29 -1.29 11.24
CA ARG A 116 -4.63 -1.35 12.67
C ARG A 116 -3.71 -0.46 13.51
N VAL A 117 -4.13 -0.07 14.68
CA VAL A 117 -3.24 0.60 15.65
C VAL A 117 -2.10 -0.34 16.02
N GLY A 118 -0.88 0.17 16.01
CA GLY A 118 0.36 -0.60 16.15
C GLY A 118 0.89 -1.21 14.84
N GLY A 119 0.18 -1.06 13.74
CA GLY A 119 0.65 -1.40 12.39
C GLY A 119 1.34 -0.22 11.70
N ARG A 120 1.64 -0.36 10.42
CA ARG A 120 2.32 0.69 9.64
C ARG A 120 1.94 0.75 8.18
N LEU A 121 2.19 1.90 7.57
CA LEU A 121 2.11 2.13 6.14
C LEU A 121 3.53 2.23 5.56
N LEU A 122 3.80 1.48 4.49
CA LEU A 122 5.02 1.54 3.70
C LEU A 122 4.69 2.14 2.33
N ALA A 123 5.03 3.39 2.12
CA ALA A 123 4.79 4.08 0.87
C ALA A 123 6.08 4.17 0.04
N GLN A 124 6.11 3.47 -1.10
CA GLN A 124 7.21 3.62 -2.06
C GLN A 124 7.03 4.89 -2.87
N LYS A 125 8.01 5.78 -2.76
CA LYS A 125 8.00 7.11 -3.39
C LYS A 125 9.25 7.38 -4.19
N THR A 126 9.17 8.39 -5.05
CA THR A 126 10.35 8.98 -5.69
C THR A 126 11.02 9.95 -4.72
N GLU A 127 12.31 10.20 -4.91
CA GLU A 127 13.08 11.13 -4.06
C GLU A 127 12.56 12.58 -4.14
N ALA A 128 11.93 12.94 -5.26
CA ALA A 128 11.42 14.28 -5.48
C ALA A 128 10.14 14.63 -4.68
N GLU A 129 9.53 13.66 -4.00
CA GLU A 129 8.31 13.92 -3.23
C GLU A 129 8.64 14.35 -1.81
N ASP A 130 8.18 15.55 -1.41
CA ASP A 130 8.36 16.07 -0.05
C ASP A 130 7.40 15.39 0.95
N PRO A 131 7.91 14.58 1.89
CA PRO A 131 7.07 13.90 2.88
C PRO A 131 6.41 14.86 3.87
N THR A 132 6.94 16.06 4.05
CA THR A 132 6.38 17.06 4.98
C THR A 132 5.02 17.56 4.52
N ALA A 133 4.74 17.53 3.21
CA ALA A 133 3.44 17.88 2.64
C ALA A 133 2.30 16.99 3.19
N ALA A 134 2.60 15.78 3.64
CA ALA A 134 1.62 14.86 4.22
C ALA A 134 1.50 14.96 5.74
N ALA A 135 2.28 15.80 6.42
CA ALA A 135 2.34 15.85 7.88
C ALA A 135 0.96 16.09 8.55
N ARG A 136 0.12 16.92 7.93
CA ARG A 136 -1.26 17.16 8.40
C ARG A 136 -2.13 15.92 8.23
N ALA A 137 -2.09 15.29 7.05
CA ALA A 137 -2.86 14.09 6.75
C ALA A 137 -2.48 12.94 7.68
N ILE A 138 -1.18 12.71 7.87
CA ILE A 138 -0.64 11.67 8.76
C ILE A 138 -1.22 11.83 10.17
N ARG A 139 -1.08 13.02 10.78
CA ARG A 139 -1.58 13.27 12.14
C ARG A 139 -3.10 13.13 12.25
N LEU A 140 -3.84 13.64 11.27
CA LEU A 140 -5.31 13.62 11.25
C LEU A 140 -5.85 12.19 11.17
N LEU A 141 -5.15 11.33 10.43
CA LEU A 141 -5.56 9.94 10.19
C LEU A 141 -5.01 8.95 11.23
N GLY A 142 -4.36 9.46 12.28
CA GLY A 142 -3.87 8.65 13.39
C GLY A 142 -2.49 8.03 13.17
N GLY A 143 -1.73 8.55 12.21
CA GLY A 143 -0.36 8.14 11.94
C GLY A 143 0.69 9.04 12.58
N GLU A 144 1.92 8.56 12.57
CA GLU A 144 3.14 9.29 12.89
C GLU A 144 4.23 8.90 11.89
N LEU A 145 4.93 9.89 11.32
CA LEU A 145 6.06 9.62 10.44
C LEU A 145 7.20 9.01 11.27
N SER A 146 7.53 7.76 10.99
CA SER A 146 8.57 7.03 11.72
C SER A 146 9.95 7.35 11.14
N PHE A 147 10.15 7.01 9.88
CA PHE A 147 11.40 7.31 9.17
C PHE A 147 11.20 7.26 7.65
N ILE A 148 12.22 7.74 6.95
CA ILE A 148 12.31 7.70 5.49
C ILE A 148 13.65 7.08 5.16
N VAL A 149 13.65 6.07 4.30
CA VAL A 149 14.87 5.39 3.90
C VAL A 149 15.07 5.45 2.40
N PRO A 150 16.31 5.64 1.93
CA PRO A 150 16.64 5.44 0.54
C PRO A 150 16.33 4.00 0.12
N ALA A 151 15.64 3.84 -0.99
CA ALA A 151 15.30 2.54 -1.56
C ALA A 151 15.51 2.59 -3.07
N PRO A 152 16.77 2.69 -3.51
CA PRO A 152 17.09 2.72 -4.93
C PRO A 152 16.74 1.40 -5.60
N SER A 153 16.24 1.46 -6.82
CA SER A 153 15.99 0.28 -7.63
C SER A 153 16.30 0.54 -9.10
N THR A 154 16.51 -0.51 -9.87
CA THR A 154 16.74 -0.38 -11.32
C THR A 154 15.50 0.16 -12.05
N ALA A 155 14.31 0.03 -11.49
CA ALA A 155 13.07 0.53 -12.07
C ALA A 155 12.85 2.03 -11.82
N ARG A 156 13.27 2.53 -10.65
CA ARG A 156 13.02 3.91 -10.21
C ARG A 156 14.26 4.79 -10.17
N GLY A 157 15.46 4.21 -10.27
CA GLY A 157 16.70 4.90 -9.97
C GLY A 157 16.82 5.20 -8.48
N THR A 158 16.85 6.48 -8.12
CA THR A 158 16.70 6.94 -6.73
C THR A 158 15.25 6.82 -6.31
N GLY A 159 15.00 6.42 -5.07
CA GLY A 159 13.65 6.30 -4.51
C GLY A 159 13.70 6.16 -3.02
N THR A 160 12.57 6.28 -2.37
CA THR A 160 12.45 6.20 -0.92
C THR A 160 11.29 5.29 -0.51
N VAL A 161 11.40 4.72 0.68
CA VAL A 161 10.25 4.18 1.42
C VAL A 161 9.96 5.14 2.57
N VAL A 162 8.75 5.69 2.59
CA VAL A 162 8.23 6.48 3.70
C VAL A 162 7.48 5.52 4.62
N VAL A 163 7.92 5.43 5.87
CA VAL A 163 7.33 4.56 6.89
C VAL A 163 6.52 5.41 7.87
N ILE A 164 5.24 5.08 7.98
CA ILE A 164 4.30 5.78 8.86
C ILE A 164 3.69 4.76 9.82
N ASP A 165 3.96 4.92 11.10
CA ASP A 165 3.38 4.07 12.14
C ASP A 165 1.95 4.53 12.47
N LYS A 166 1.04 3.58 12.65
CA LYS A 166 -0.35 3.84 13.05
C LYS A 166 -0.44 3.85 14.57
N VAL A 167 -0.55 5.04 15.15
CA VAL A 167 -0.52 5.25 16.61
C VAL A 167 -1.89 5.49 17.24
N ARG A 168 -2.91 5.82 16.43
CA ARG A 168 -4.29 6.08 16.89
C ARG A 168 -5.30 5.61 15.82
N PRO A 169 -6.54 5.31 16.20
CA PRO A 169 -7.60 5.01 15.25
C PRO A 169 -7.84 6.17 14.27
N THR A 170 -8.16 5.83 13.03
CA THR A 170 -8.57 6.80 12.02
C THR A 170 -10.01 7.26 12.32
N PRO A 171 -10.30 8.58 12.35
CA PRO A 171 -11.67 9.06 12.55
C PRO A 171 -12.63 8.49 11.50
N ARG A 172 -13.87 8.17 11.90
CA ARG A 172 -14.87 7.50 11.04
C ARG A 172 -15.24 8.27 9.77
N LEU A 173 -14.98 9.58 9.74
CA LEU A 173 -15.18 10.45 8.57
C LEU A 173 -14.27 10.05 7.40
N TYR A 174 -13.14 9.39 7.69
CA TYR A 174 -12.13 9.02 6.69
C TYR A 174 -12.11 7.52 6.40
N PRO A 175 -11.74 7.15 5.17
CA PRO A 175 -11.41 8.03 4.04
C PRO A 175 -12.67 8.80 3.56
N ARG A 176 -12.47 9.97 2.96
CA ARG A 176 -13.57 10.72 2.32
C ARG A 176 -14.08 9.97 1.09
N ARG A 177 -15.25 10.37 0.58
CA ARG A 177 -15.89 9.77 -0.60
C ARG A 177 -14.92 9.63 -1.77
N ALA A 178 -15.13 8.61 -2.59
CA ALA A 178 -14.31 8.30 -3.77
C ALA A 178 -14.02 9.55 -4.63
N GLY A 179 -12.75 9.74 -4.97
CA GLY A 179 -12.22 10.86 -5.73
C GLY A 179 -12.08 12.18 -4.97
N VAL A 180 -12.60 12.32 -3.76
CA VAL A 180 -12.41 13.54 -2.94
C VAL A 180 -10.95 13.68 -2.51
N PRO A 181 -10.27 12.62 -2.01
CA PRO A 181 -8.87 12.70 -1.62
C PRO A 181 -7.97 13.23 -2.74
N ALA A 182 -8.16 12.74 -3.96
CA ALA A 182 -7.35 13.12 -5.12
C ALA A 182 -7.58 14.59 -5.56
N ARG A 183 -8.85 15.05 -5.51
CA ARG A 183 -9.19 16.43 -5.94
C ARG A 183 -8.86 17.50 -4.89
N LYS A 184 -8.88 17.13 -3.62
CA LYS A 184 -8.66 18.05 -2.49
C LYS A 184 -7.89 17.31 -1.40
N PRO A 185 -6.57 17.12 -1.53
CA PRO A 185 -5.73 16.51 -0.51
C PRO A 185 -5.85 17.19 0.86
N LEU A 186 -5.60 16.43 1.95
CA LEU A 186 -5.65 16.93 3.34
C LEU A 186 -4.49 17.84 3.69
#